data_6ef3122c781c8f40edcb3641b8d2949d
#
_entry.id   6ef3122c781c8f40edcb3641b8d2949d
#
_cell.length_a   1.000
_cell.length_b   1.000
_cell.length_c   1.000
_cell.angle_alpha   90.00
_cell.angle_beta   90.00
_cell.angle_gamma   90.00
#
_symmetry.space_group_name_H-M   'P 1'
#
loop_
_entity.id
_entity.type
_entity.pdbx_description
1 polymer ?
#
loop_
_entity_poly.entity_id
_entity_poly.type
_entity_poly.pdbx_seq_one_letter_code
_entity_poly.pdbx_strand_id
1 'polypeptide(L)'
;MNWGADAIYDIKDQKLVFQSHYKMPAPQLETENCVAHNGSIIPIPDRDIFVQAWYQGGISVMDFTDSSNPVEIGYFDRGPISEDELITGGYWSAYYYEGYIYATEITRGLDVFKLLPSQFLSEDEID
;
A
#
# COMPACT_ATOMS: atom_id res chain seq x y z
N MET A 1 3.14 -16.90 -5.14
CA MET A 1 4.51 -16.37 -5.26
C MET A 1 4.80 -15.43 -4.10
N ASN A 2 6.01 -15.34 -3.59
CA ASN A 2 6.35 -14.51 -2.43
C ASN A 2 7.08 -13.25 -2.89
N TRP A 3 6.33 -12.22 -3.25
CA TRP A 3 6.85 -10.97 -3.79
C TRP A 3 7.31 -9.96 -2.72
N GLY A 4 7.56 -10.37 -1.52
CA GLY A 4 7.94 -9.49 -0.41
C GLY A 4 6.77 -9.20 0.53
N ALA A 5 7.08 -8.50 1.59
CA ALA A 5 6.14 -8.08 2.62
C ALA A 5 6.76 -6.94 3.44
N ASP A 6 5.93 -6.16 4.12
CA ASP A 6 6.38 -5.23 5.14
C ASP A 6 6.52 -5.94 6.48
N ALA A 7 7.59 -5.69 7.19
CA ALA A 7 7.75 -6.15 8.56
C ALA A 7 7.39 -5.01 9.52
N ILE A 8 6.44 -5.26 10.39
CA ILE A 8 5.92 -4.28 11.35
C ILE A 8 6.57 -4.49 12.70
N TYR A 9 7.05 -3.41 13.29
CA TYR A 9 7.74 -3.38 14.58
C TYR A 9 7.17 -2.27 15.45
N ASP A 10 6.97 -2.59 16.73
CA ASP A 10 6.81 -1.56 17.76
C ASP A 10 8.17 -1.02 18.21
N ILE A 11 8.20 0.23 18.62
CA ILE A 11 9.36 0.82 19.27
C ILE A 11 9.13 0.78 20.79
N LYS A 12 9.84 -0.11 21.48
CA LYS A 12 9.78 -0.27 22.94
C LYS A 12 11.18 -0.12 23.54
N ASP A 13 11.34 0.78 24.47
CA ASP A 13 12.64 1.05 25.12
C ASP A 13 13.78 1.28 24.13
N GLN A 14 13.53 2.06 23.09
CA GLN A 14 14.46 2.36 21.99
C GLN A 14 14.90 1.14 21.18
N LYS A 15 14.10 0.07 21.17
CA LYS A 15 14.34 -1.15 20.41
C LYS A 15 13.16 -1.46 19.50
N LEU A 16 13.46 -2.06 18.35
CA LEU A 16 12.46 -2.59 17.45
C LEU A 16 12.01 -3.96 17.95
N VAL A 17 10.72 -4.11 18.23
CA VAL A 17 10.09 -5.37 18.66
C VAL A 17 9.16 -5.81 17.54
N PHE A 18 9.53 -6.89 16.86
CA PHE A 18 8.75 -7.45 15.76
C PHE A 18 7.34 -7.83 16.22
N GLN A 19 6.34 -7.46 15.42
CA GLN A 19 4.94 -7.76 15.65
C GLN A 19 4.37 -8.69 14.56
N SER A 20 4.41 -8.28 13.31
CA SER A 20 3.77 -9.01 12.23
C SER A 20 4.39 -8.70 10.86
N HIS A 21 3.83 -9.34 9.84
CA HIS A 21 4.05 -8.96 8.45
C HIS A 21 2.74 -8.51 7.80
N TYR A 22 2.82 -7.49 6.96
CA TYR A 22 1.77 -7.16 6.01
C TYR A 22 2.19 -7.54 4.60
N LYS A 23 1.28 -8.11 3.86
CA LYS A 23 1.39 -8.37 2.43
C LYS A 23 0.05 -8.04 1.79
N MET A 24 0.07 -7.36 0.65
CA MET A 24 -1.17 -7.06 -0.06
C MET A 24 -1.93 -8.36 -0.36
N PRO A 25 -3.26 -8.41 -0.12
CA PRO A 25 -4.06 -9.64 -0.22
C PRO A 25 -4.36 -10.07 -1.65
N ALA A 26 -4.23 -9.15 -2.64
CA ALA A 26 -4.60 -9.42 -4.02
C ALA A 26 -3.84 -10.63 -4.60
N PRO A 27 -4.50 -11.48 -5.40
CA PRO A 27 -3.83 -12.53 -6.16
C PRO A 27 -2.80 -11.94 -7.11
N GLN A 28 -1.67 -12.64 -7.29
CA GLN A 28 -0.56 -12.19 -8.12
C GLN A 28 -0.27 -13.25 -9.17
N LEU A 29 -0.14 -12.81 -10.42
CA LEU A 29 0.28 -13.68 -11.52
C LEU A 29 1.82 -13.77 -11.58
N GLU A 30 2.31 -14.80 -12.29
CA GLU A 30 3.76 -14.94 -12.54
C GLU A 30 4.32 -13.85 -13.46
N THR A 31 3.45 -13.21 -14.22
CA THR A 31 3.74 -12.08 -15.12
C THR A 31 3.73 -10.73 -14.43
N GLU A 32 3.45 -10.67 -13.13
CA GLU A 32 3.40 -9.43 -12.35
C GLU A 32 4.55 -9.33 -11.35
N ASN A 33 5.25 -8.20 -11.35
CA ASN A 33 6.08 -7.81 -10.24
C ASN A 33 5.23 -7.07 -9.21
N CYS A 34 4.99 -7.68 -8.07
CA CYS A 34 4.17 -7.13 -6.99
C CYS A 34 4.96 -7.02 -5.67
N VAL A 35 6.21 -6.60 -5.77
CA VAL A 35 7.07 -6.37 -4.59
C VAL A 35 6.66 -5.10 -3.87
N ALA A 36 6.63 -5.14 -2.53
CA ALA A 36 6.47 -3.96 -1.68
C ALA A 36 7.53 -2.91 -2.02
N HIS A 37 7.11 -1.68 -2.26
CA HIS A 37 8.01 -0.59 -2.63
C HIS A 37 7.74 0.67 -1.80
N ASN A 38 7.79 1.84 -2.38
CA ASN A 38 7.72 3.10 -1.65
C ASN A 38 6.30 3.50 -1.27
N GLY A 39 6.16 4.24 -0.18
CA GLY A 39 4.87 4.71 0.31
C GLY A 39 4.98 5.85 1.30
N SER A 40 3.86 6.26 1.87
CA SER A 40 3.79 7.31 2.88
C SER A 40 2.68 7.08 3.91
N ILE A 41 2.83 7.69 5.08
CA ILE A 41 1.77 7.74 6.10
C ILE A 41 0.63 8.65 5.62
N ILE A 42 -0.61 8.23 5.84
CA ILE A 42 -1.81 9.06 5.78
C ILE A 42 -2.10 9.54 7.20
N PRO A 43 -2.02 10.85 7.48
CA PRO A 43 -2.06 11.39 8.84
C PRO A 43 -3.50 11.44 9.38
N ILE A 44 -4.01 10.34 9.86
CA ILE A 44 -5.30 10.25 10.55
C ILE A 44 -5.03 10.20 12.06
N PRO A 45 -5.67 11.06 12.88
CA PRO A 45 -5.45 11.06 14.32
C PRO A 45 -5.69 9.68 14.95
N ASP A 46 -4.77 9.27 15.82
CA ASP A 46 -4.83 8.01 16.57
C ASP A 46 -4.87 6.73 15.70
N ARG A 47 -4.50 6.84 14.41
CA ARG A 47 -4.44 5.72 13.46
C ARG A 47 -3.07 5.68 12.76
N ASP A 48 -2.57 4.49 12.57
CA ASP A 48 -1.36 4.21 11.79
C ASP A 48 -1.78 3.69 10.41
N ILE A 49 -2.00 4.62 9.46
CA ILE A 49 -2.41 4.31 8.10
C ILE A 49 -1.26 4.57 7.13
N PHE A 50 -0.96 3.61 6.26
CA PHE A 50 0.11 3.69 5.28
C PHE A 50 -0.40 3.36 3.87
N VAL A 51 -0.11 4.22 2.91
CA VAL A 51 -0.33 3.93 1.50
C VAL A 51 0.99 3.51 0.85
N GLN A 52 0.95 2.44 0.07
CA GLN A 52 2.15 1.84 -0.53
C GLN A 52 1.94 1.44 -1.97
N ALA A 53 3.01 1.62 -2.76
CA ALA A 53 3.12 1.12 -4.12
C ALA A 53 3.66 -0.32 -4.11
N TRP A 54 3.08 -1.18 -4.95
CA TRP A 54 3.43 -2.59 -5.11
C TRP A 54 3.73 -2.93 -6.58
N TYR A 55 4.34 -2.01 -7.33
CA TYR A 55 4.56 -2.13 -8.77
C TYR A 55 3.27 -2.51 -9.52
N GLN A 56 3.24 -3.65 -10.23
CA GLN A 56 2.06 -4.11 -10.96
C GLN A 56 0.93 -4.59 -10.03
N GLY A 57 1.20 -4.88 -8.77
CA GLY A 57 0.18 -5.11 -7.74
C GLY A 57 -0.61 -3.87 -7.34
N GLY A 58 -0.27 -2.71 -7.90
CA GLY A 58 -1.04 -1.49 -7.71
C GLY A 58 -0.66 -0.69 -6.47
N ILE A 59 -1.67 -0.12 -5.85
CA ILE A 59 -1.59 0.67 -4.61
C ILE A 59 -2.40 -0.04 -3.54
N SER A 60 -1.84 -0.19 -2.35
CA SER A 60 -2.52 -0.72 -1.17
C SER A 60 -2.49 0.29 -0.04
N VAL A 61 -3.60 0.47 0.64
CA VAL A 61 -3.72 1.29 1.86
C VAL A 61 -3.91 0.33 3.02
N MET A 62 -2.96 0.34 3.93
CA MET A 62 -2.90 -0.55 5.09
C MET A 62 -3.17 0.24 6.36
N ASP A 63 -4.04 -0.30 7.22
CA ASP A 63 -4.16 0.09 8.63
C ASP A 63 -3.34 -0.89 9.48
N PHE A 64 -2.36 -0.39 10.20
CA PHE A 64 -1.53 -1.15 11.14
C PHE A 64 -1.55 -0.57 12.57
N THR A 65 -2.64 0.14 12.90
CA THR A 65 -2.90 0.65 14.26
C THR A 65 -2.83 -0.49 15.28
N ASP A 66 -3.37 -1.67 14.94
CA ASP A 66 -3.00 -2.92 15.59
C ASP A 66 -1.78 -3.53 14.86
N SER A 67 -0.59 -3.24 15.38
CA SER A 67 0.68 -3.68 14.78
C SER A 67 0.82 -5.21 14.66
N SER A 68 0.01 -5.97 15.42
CA SER A 68 -0.02 -7.43 15.36
C SER A 68 -0.97 -7.98 14.30
N ASN A 69 -1.90 -7.15 13.79
CA ASN A 69 -2.92 -7.56 12.84
C ASN A 69 -3.22 -6.48 11.79
N PRO A 70 -2.26 -6.12 10.93
CA PRO A 70 -2.47 -5.13 9.87
C PRO A 70 -3.52 -5.61 8.87
N VAL A 71 -4.36 -4.66 8.38
CA VAL A 71 -5.43 -4.96 7.44
C VAL A 71 -5.40 -4.00 6.24
N GLU A 72 -5.72 -4.49 5.05
CA GLU A 72 -5.96 -3.64 3.89
C GLU A 72 -7.32 -2.95 4.02
N ILE A 73 -7.33 -1.63 3.89
CA ILE A 73 -8.55 -0.81 4.00
C ILE A 73 -8.93 -0.10 2.70
N GLY A 74 -8.05 -0.16 1.71
CA GLY A 74 -8.30 0.36 0.37
C GLY A 74 -7.22 -0.10 -0.61
N TYR A 75 -7.57 -0.16 -1.89
CA TYR A 75 -6.62 -0.55 -2.93
C TYR A 75 -7.02 -0.02 -4.29
N PHE A 76 -6.05 -0.01 -5.19
CA PHE A 76 -6.26 0.19 -6.61
C PHE A 76 -5.27 -0.67 -7.40
N ASP A 77 -5.78 -1.47 -8.33
CA ASP A 77 -4.99 -2.37 -9.17
C ASP A 77 -5.52 -2.33 -10.61
N ARG A 78 -4.61 -2.35 -11.58
CA ARG A 78 -4.91 -2.40 -13.02
C ARG A 78 -4.65 -3.76 -13.64
N GLY A 79 -4.12 -4.68 -12.86
CA GLY A 79 -3.62 -5.96 -13.36
C GLY A 79 -2.30 -5.84 -14.13
N PRO A 80 -1.84 -6.93 -14.73
CA PRO A 80 -0.54 -7.01 -15.39
C PRO A 80 -0.44 -6.08 -16.60
N ILE A 81 0.78 -5.66 -16.93
CA ILE A 81 1.07 -4.93 -18.17
C ILE A 81 1.01 -5.90 -19.36
N SER A 82 1.45 -7.14 -19.16
CA SER A 82 1.36 -8.25 -20.11
C SER A 82 0.86 -9.50 -19.42
N GLU A 83 0.01 -10.26 -20.10
CA GLU A 83 -0.44 -11.56 -19.62
C GLU A 83 0.56 -12.70 -19.95
N ASP A 84 1.47 -12.43 -20.88
CA ASP A 84 2.38 -13.46 -21.44
C ASP A 84 3.80 -13.41 -20.86
N GLU A 85 4.25 -12.24 -20.39
CA GLU A 85 5.62 -12.05 -19.92
C GLU A 85 5.72 -11.05 -18.77
N LEU A 86 6.72 -11.25 -17.90
CA LEU A 86 7.02 -10.32 -16.82
C LEU A 86 7.70 -9.07 -17.38
N ILE A 87 6.98 -7.96 -17.38
CA ILE A 87 7.46 -6.64 -17.80
C ILE A 87 7.76 -5.79 -16.56
N THR A 88 8.87 -5.04 -16.58
CA THR A 88 9.14 -4.04 -15.55
C THR A 88 8.19 -2.85 -15.69
N GLY A 89 7.38 -2.60 -14.67
CA GLY A 89 6.40 -1.53 -14.65
C GLY A 89 5.58 -1.53 -13.39
N GLY A 90 4.49 -0.75 -13.39
CA GLY A 90 3.62 -0.58 -12.24
C GLY A 90 4.04 0.59 -11.34
N TYR A 91 3.42 0.72 -10.18
CA TYR A 91 3.60 1.85 -9.30
C TYR A 91 4.94 1.82 -8.58
N TRP A 92 5.71 2.91 -8.77
CA TRP A 92 7.02 3.11 -8.13
C TRP A 92 6.90 3.72 -6.75
N SER A 93 5.97 4.68 -6.57
CA SER A 93 5.78 5.37 -5.30
C SER A 93 4.33 5.82 -5.13
N ALA A 94 3.92 5.99 -3.87
CA ALA A 94 2.63 6.54 -3.49
C ALA A 94 2.83 7.51 -2.32
N TYR A 95 2.38 8.77 -2.49
CA TYR A 95 2.50 9.82 -1.49
C TYR A 95 1.16 10.46 -1.21
N TYR A 96 0.81 10.56 0.07
CA TYR A 96 -0.35 11.33 0.51
C TYR A 96 0.03 12.80 0.70
N TYR A 97 -0.81 13.68 0.16
CA TYR A 97 -0.70 15.12 0.35
C TYR A 97 -2.06 15.79 0.19
N GLU A 98 -2.47 16.57 1.20
CA GLU A 98 -3.70 17.39 1.18
C GLU A 98 -4.95 16.64 0.67
N GLY A 99 -5.27 15.47 1.27
CA GLY A 99 -6.46 14.70 0.95
C GLY A 99 -6.35 13.80 -0.28
N TYR A 100 -5.20 13.78 -0.97
CA TYR A 100 -4.99 12.99 -2.18
C TYR A 100 -3.76 12.08 -2.07
N ILE A 101 -3.80 10.98 -2.80
CA ILE A 101 -2.67 10.08 -2.99
C ILE A 101 -2.14 10.27 -4.41
N TYR A 102 -0.88 10.65 -4.52
CA TYR A 102 -0.16 10.84 -5.80
C TYR A 102 0.74 9.63 -6.01
N ALA A 103 0.49 8.88 -7.07
CA ALA A 103 1.22 7.65 -7.34
C ALA A 103 1.85 7.68 -8.73
N THR A 104 3.18 7.49 -8.77
CA THR A 104 3.92 7.41 -10.03
C THR A 104 3.95 5.97 -10.53
N GLU A 105 3.57 5.79 -11.79
CA GLU A 105 3.55 4.50 -12.48
C GLU A 105 4.57 4.54 -13.62
N ILE A 106 5.46 3.54 -13.67
CA ILE A 106 6.64 3.51 -14.54
C ILE A 106 6.26 3.63 -16.02
N THR A 107 5.17 2.96 -16.45
CA THR A 107 4.78 2.88 -17.85
C THR A 107 3.65 3.81 -18.24
N ARG A 108 2.86 4.28 -17.28
CA ARG A 108 1.60 5.02 -17.51
C ARG A 108 1.59 6.45 -16.94
N GLY A 109 2.62 6.83 -16.17
CA GLY A 109 2.83 8.20 -15.68
C GLY A 109 2.35 8.43 -14.26
N LEU A 110 1.46 9.40 -14.03
CA LEU A 110 0.99 9.82 -12.71
C LEU A 110 -0.52 9.59 -12.58
N ASP A 111 -0.90 8.92 -11.51
CA ASP A 111 -2.28 8.84 -11.06
C ASP A 111 -2.49 9.62 -9.78
N VAL A 112 -3.69 10.18 -9.63
CA VAL A 112 -4.12 10.87 -8.41
C VAL A 112 -5.38 10.18 -7.90
N PHE A 113 -5.36 9.75 -6.64
CA PHE A 113 -6.48 9.06 -6.01
C PHE A 113 -7.00 9.88 -4.82
N LYS A 114 -8.27 9.70 -4.53
CA LYS A 114 -8.87 10.11 -3.26
C LYS A 114 -9.31 8.85 -2.50
N LEU A 115 -8.96 8.77 -1.22
CA LEU A 115 -9.48 7.75 -0.33
C LEU A 115 -10.97 8.03 -0.08
N LEU A 116 -11.81 7.03 -0.29
CA LEU A 116 -13.26 7.17 -0.09
C LEU A 116 -13.67 6.59 1.25
N PRO A 117 -14.73 7.13 1.88
CA PRO A 117 -15.30 6.55 3.09
C PRO A 117 -15.67 5.07 2.88
N SER A 118 -15.47 4.27 3.91
CA SER A 118 -15.73 2.83 3.89
C SER A 118 -16.14 2.33 5.28
N GLN A 119 -16.28 1.02 5.43
CA GLN A 119 -16.46 0.43 6.76
C GLN A 119 -15.22 0.56 7.68
N PHE A 120 -14.08 0.93 7.14
CA PHE A 120 -12.80 1.07 7.87
C PHE A 120 -12.47 2.51 8.26
N LEU A 121 -12.90 3.47 7.44
CA LEU A 121 -12.67 4.90 7.62
C LEU A 121 -13.94 5.69 7.29
N SER A 122 -14.38 6.50 8.22
CA SER A 122 -15.48 7.44 8.02
C SER A 122 -15.06 8.65 7.18
N GLU A 123 -16.05 9.42 6.72
CA GLU A 123 -15.81 10.67 6.02
C GLU A 123 -15.07 11.69 6.91
N ASP A 124 -15.46 11.78 8.19
CA ASP A 124 -14.87 12.69 9.18
C ASP A 124 -13.40 12.35 9.50
N GLU A 125 -12.96 11.11 9.28
CA GLU A 125 -11.55 10.71 9.46
C GLU A 125 -10.67 11.01 8.24
N ILE A 126 -11.29 11.13 7.06
CA ILE A 126 -10.56 11.33 5.80
C ILE A 126 -10.39 12.82 5.46
N ASP A 127 -11.35 13.68 5.88
CA ASP A 127 -11.36 15.12 5.63
C ASP A 127 -10.56 15.91 6.70
#